data_6641d672f690ff4af46afa3fd1063b2f
#
_entry.id   6641d672f690ff4af46afa3fd1063b2f
#
_cell.length_a   1.000
_cell.length_b   1.000
_cell.length_c   1.000
_cell.angle_alpha   90.00
_cell.angle_beta   90.00
_cell.angle_gamma   90.00
#
_symmetry.space_group_name_H-M   'P 1'
#
loop_
_entity.id
_entity.type
_entity.pdbx_description
1 polymer ?
#
loop_
_entity_poly.entity_id
_entity_poly.type
_entity_poly.pdbx_seq_one_letter_code
_entity_poly.pdbx_strand_id
1 'polypeptide(L)'
;MRFDPRGEARTAGRAATTGVIPGDVALSVGNPRSPLPEGWTWCQLTDFARLETGHTPSRKHPEYWGGEVPWIGIRDATANHGRTILKTEQYTNHLGIENSSARILPANTVCLSRTASVGYVVVMGRPMATSQDFVNWVCGAEIDYRFLKYVLMAERDAFLRFASGTTHQTIYFPEVKAFHVALPAVHVQRRIVETLSALDDRIDLLRQTNATLESIAQALFKSWFIDFDPVRAKAEGREPEGMDAATAALFPGEFEQSALGLIPKGWRRSSLAALADLNVASWSARRAPTEVAYIDLAGVKANVFEPPQRYTFAAAPSRARRELRVGDTLVATVRPGNRSFGFIAETEPGLTGSTGFAVLSPKSASFAPFVYLCATRDENIDRLSALADGGAYPAVRPELVQGTECVLPAEPVLDSFHSFAFPLLHCVSVNAQHARSLAELRDTLLPRLISGKLRLPECQEQVQEAIA
;
A
#
# COMPACT_ATOMS: atom_id res chain seq x y z
N MET A 1 -20.54 -4.58 35.12
CA MET A 1 -20.64 -3.11 35.26
C MET A 1 -21.59 -2.64 34.18
N ARG A 2 -22.81 -2.17 34.51
CA ARG A 2 -23.72 -1.57 33.54
C ARG A 2 -23.15 -0.20 33.14
N PHE A 3 -22.92 0.01 31.85
CA PHE A 3 -22.40 1.27 31.31
C PHE A 3 -23.43 2.39 31.48
N ASP A 4 -22.95 3.60 31.87
CA ASP A 4 -23.76 4.81 32.02
C ASP A 4 -24.27 5.28 30.63
N PRO A 5 -25.58 5.45 30.39
CA PRO A 5 -26.14 5.83 29.11
C PRO A 5 -26.00 7.32 28.75
N ARG A 6 -25.21 8.11 29.50
CA ARG A 6 -25.06 9.55 29.27
C ARG A 6 -24.12 9.89 28.11
N GLY A 7 -24.51 9.50 26.90
CA GLY A 7 -23.83 9.81 25.66
C GLY A 7 -24.73 9.67 24.45
N GLU A 8 -26.01 9.96 24.57
CA GLU A 8 -26.94 9.91 23.44
C GLU A 8 -26.53 10.94 22.36
N ALA A 9 -25.82 10.45 21.33
CA ALA A 9 -25.71 11.18 20.08
C ALA A 9 -27.14 11.45 19.56
N ARG A 10 -27.48 12.70 19.37
CA ARG A 10 -28.79 13.11 18.77
C ARG A 10 -28.92 12.40 17.42
N THR A 11 -29.80 11.42 17.35
CA THR A 11 -30.13 10.64 16.15
C THR A 11 -31.02 11.49 15.26
N ALA A 12 -30.64 12.63 14.79
CA ALA A 12 -31.35 13.49 13.81
C ALA A 12 -32.82 13.07 13.47
N GLY A 13 -33.64 12.74 14.47
CA GLY A 13 -35.07 12.40 14.34
C GLY A 13 -35.38 11.08 13.61
N ARG A 14 -34.39 10.24 13.29
CA ARG A 14 -34.66 8.95 12.61
C ARG A 14 -35.04 7.88 13.63
N ALA A 15 -36.14 7.16 13.37
CA ALA A 15 -36.59 6.05 14.21
C ALA A 15 -35.54 4.94 14.33
N ALA A 16 -35.55 4.22 15.46
CA ALA A 16 -34.72 3.04 15.63
C ALA A 16 -35.04 2.01 14.54
N THR A 17 -33.99 1.37 14.00
CA THR A 17 -34.15 0.30 13.02
C THR A 17 -34.75 -0.92 13.69
N THR A 18 -35.94 -1.32 13.25
CA THR A 18 -36.67 -2.50 13.72
C THR A 18 -36.52 -3.70 12.77
N GLY A 19 -36.01 -3.47 11.58
CA GLY A 19 -35.76 -4.51 10.57
C GLY A 19 -34.45 -5.23 10.76
N VAL A 20 -34.36 -6.45 10.24
CA VAL A 20 -33.11 -7.21 10.15
C VAL A 20 -32.52 -7.03 8.76
N ILE A 21 -31.25 -6.59 8.68
CA ILE A 21 -30.48 -6.55 7.46
C ILE A 21 -29.26 -7.43 7.69
N PRO A 22 -29.25 -8.69 7.18
CA PRO A 22 -28.11 -9.58 7.40
C PRO A 22 -26.88 -9.10 6.64
N GLY A 23 -25.72 -9.27 7.25
CA GLY A 23 -24.42 -9.20 6.59
C GLY A 23 -24.14 -10.44 5.76
N ASP A 24 -22.88 -10.57 5.33
CA ASP A 24 -22.46 -11.69 4.49
C ASP A 24 -21.85 -12.83 5.31
N VAL A 25 -21.31 -12.54 6.49
CA VAL A 25 -20.47 -13.49 7.24
C VAL A 25 -20.89 -13.64 8.71
N ALA A 26 -20.66 -12.64 9.53
CA ALA A 26 -20.78 -12.74 11.00
C ALA A 26 -21.35 -11.46 11.65
N LEU A 27 -21.89 -10.53 10.88
CA LEU A 27 -22.51 -9.29 11.34
C LEU A 27 -23.93 -9.18 10.77
N SER A 28 -24.82 -8.51 11.49
CA SER A 28 -26.15 -8.14 11.01
C SER A 28 -26.62 -6.84 11.67
N VAL A 29 -27.42 -6.04 10.97
CA VAL A 29 -28.26 -5.04 11.61
C VAL A 29 -29.48 -5.77 12.14
N GLY A 30 -29.74 -5.70 13.44
CA GLY A 30 -30.77 -6.51 14.12
C GLY A 30 -30.35 -8.00 14.26
N ASN A 31 -30.99 -8.72 15.15
CA ASN A 31 -30.71 -10.13 15.38
C ASN A 31 -31.31 -11.01 14.26
N PRO A 32 -30.48 -11.65 13.41
CA PRO A 32 -30.99 -12.41 12.28
C PRO A 32 -31.59 -13.77 12.69
N ARG A 33 -31.30 -14.23 13.93
CA ARG A 33 -31.74 -15.53 14.46
C ARG A 33 -31.38 -16.74 13.57
N SER A 34 -30.50 -16.55 12.61
CA SER A 34 -30.01 -17.63 11.76
C SER A 34 -29.17 -18.61 12.58
N PRO A 35 -29.17 -19.91 12.20
CA PRO A 35 -28.35 -20.91 12.88
C PRO A 35 -26.88 -20.54 12.84
N LEU A 36 -26.18 -20.78 13.94
CA LEU A 36 -24.72 -20.61 14.08
C LEU A 36 -24.09 -21.96 14.43
N PRO A 37 -22.79 -22.13 14.19
CA PRO A 37 -22.04 -23.30 14.67
C PRO A 37 -22.14 -23.43 16.20
N GLU A 38 -21.88 -24.65 16.70
CA GLU A 38 -21.85 -24.91 18.13
C GLU A 38 -20.86 -24.03 18.86
N GLY A 39 -21.30 -23.43 19.98
CA GLY A 39 -20.48 -22.50 20.78
C GLY A 39 -20.45 -21.06 20.26
N TRP A 40 -21.26 -20.73 19.23
CA TRP A 40 -21.42 -19.36 18.71
C TRP A 40 -22.82 -18.84 19.04
N THR A 41 -22.90 -17.52 19.30
CA THR A 41 -24.16 -16.87 19.64
C THR A 41 -24.24 -15.49 18.99
N TRP A 42 -25.43 -15.12 18.46
CA TRP A 42 -25.70 -13.75 18.01
C TRP A 42 -25.82 -12.84 19.23
N CYS A 43 -24.93 -11.86 19.33
CA CYS A 43 -24.85 -10.91 20.43
C CYS A 43 -24.96 -9.49 19.90
N GLN A 44 -25.71 -8.62 20.60
CA GLN A 44 -25.73 -7.21 20.27
C GLN A 44 -24.36 -6.60 20.62
N LEU A 45 -23.71 -5.93 19.66
CA LEU A 45 -22.33 -5.47 19.82
C LEU A 45 -22.17 -4.44 20.96
N THR A 46 -23.21 -3.63 21.21
CA THR A 46 -23.21 -2.65 22.32
C THR A 46 -23.20 -3.27 23.72
N ASP A 47 -23.48 -4.57 23.86
CA ASP A 47 -23.41 -5.26 25.15
C ASP A 47 -21.97 -5.65 25.51
N PHE A 48 -21.10 -5.73 24.52
CA PHE A 48 -19.71 -6.20 24.62
C PHE A 48 -18.68 -5.11 24.34
N ALA A 49 -19.07 -4.06 23.61
CA ALA A 49 -18.19 -2.95 23.28
C ALA A 49 -18.93 -1.62 23.39
N ARG A 50 -18.26 -0.63 23.97
CA ARG A 50 -18.81 0.73 24.08
C ARG A 50 -18.71 1.42 22.73
N LEU A 51 -19.85 1.89 22.21
CA LEU A 51 -19.92 2.67 20.99
C LEU A 51 -19.58 4.13 21.27
N GLU A 52 -18.64 4.67 20.54
CA GLU A 52 -18.22 6.07 20.58
C GLU A 52 -18.27 6.72 19.20
N THR A 53 -18.44 8.04 19.18
CA THR A 53 -18.46 8.83 17.95
C THR A 53 -17.22 9.69 17.86
N GLY A 54 -16.79 9.94 16.63
CA GLY A 54 -15.79 10.96 16.38
C GLY A 54 -16.39 12.34 16.15
N HIS A 55 -15.55 13.36 16.14
CA HIS A 55 -15.89 14.72 15.78
C HIS A 55 -14.68 15.44 15.18
N THR A 56 -14.95 16.44 14.33
CA THR A 56 -13.92 17.30 13.74
C THR A 56 -13.89 18.64 14.46
N PRO A 57 -12.83 18.98 15.22
CA PRO A 57 -12.65 20.32 15.75
C PRO A 57 -12.77 21.38 14.62
N SER A 58 -13.27 22.56 14.94
CA SER A 58 -13.53 23.57 13.95
C SER A 58 -12.29 23.93 13.12
N ARG A 59 -12.40 23.82 11.81
CA ARG A 59 -11.32 24.22 10.85
C ARG A 59 -11.11 25.72 10.77
N LYS A 60 -12.07 26.51 11.30
CA LYS A 60 -11.94 27.98 11.37
C LYS A 60 -10.99 28.44 12.46
N HIS A 61 -10.56 27.51 13.31
CA HIS A 61 -9.66 27.72 14.44
C HIS A 61 -8.36 26.91 14.21
N PRO A 62 -7.37 27.47 13.48
CA PRO A 62 -6.10 26.81 13.22
C PRO A 62 -5.37 26.38 14.52
N GLU A 63 -5.58 27.11 15.62
CA GLU A 63 -5.04 26.84 16.95
C GLU A 63 -5.51 25.51 17.56
N TYR A 64 -6.55 24.88 17.00
CA TYR A 64 -7.03 23.55 17.43
C TYR A 64 -6.26 22.41 16.77
N TRP A 65 -5.36 22.71 15.85
CA TRP A 65 -4.66 21.75 15.01
C TRP A 65 -3.14 21.82 15.18
N GLY A 66 -2.42 20.79 14.71
CA GLY A 66 -0.95 20.75 14.77
C GLY A 66 -0.39 20.36 16.12
N GLY A 67 -1.20 19.75 17.01
CA GLY A 67 -0.75 19.30 18.33
C GLY A 67 -0.25 17.86 18.38
N GLU A 68 -0.42 17.21 19.53
CA GLU A 68 0.11 15.87 19.81
C GLU A 68 -0.93 14.74 19.76
N VAL A 69 -2.23 15.08 19.65
CA VAL A 69 -3.32 14.11 19.60
C VAL A 69 -3.55 13.69 18.15
N PRO A 70 -3.22 12.45 17.76
CA PRO A 70 -3.50 11.98 16.40
C PRO A 70 -5.01 12.00 16.14
N TRP A 71 -5.40 12.51 14.98
CA TRP A 71 -6.80 12.59 14.58
C TRP A 71 -7.03 11.83 13.28
N ILE A 72 -7.79 10.73 13.37
CA ILE A 72 -8.03 9.81 12.24
C ILE A 72 -9.07 10.41 11.31
N GLY A 73 -8.65 10.66 10.08
CA GLY A 73 -9.51 11.03 8.96
C GLY A 73 -9.73 9.86 7.99
N ILE A 74 -10.59 10.09 6.98
CA ILE A 74 -10.90 9.06 5.95
C ILE A 74 -9.64 8.63 5.19
N ARG A 75 -8.70 9.56 4.91
CA ARG A 75 -7.44 9.23 4.23
C ARG A 75 -6.59 8.25 5.02
N ASP A 76 -6.50 8.43 6.35
CA ASP A 76 -5.79 7.50 7.21
C ASP A 76 -6.39 6.10 7.15
N ALA A 77 -7.73 6.01 7.21
CA ALA A 77 -8.43 4.72 7.18
C ALA A 77 -8.33 4.02 5.82
N THR A 78 -8.44 4.75 4.71
CA THR A 78 -8.32 4.18 3.36
C THR A 78 -6.91 3.69 3.06
N ALA A 79 -5.89 4.40 3.55
CA ALA A 79 -4.48 4.02 3.39
C ALA A 79 -4.05 2.86 4.31
N ASN A 80 -4.77 2.64 5.43
CA ASN A 80 -4.37 1.68 6.48
C ASN A 80 -5.48 0.68 6.81
N HIS A 81 -6.34 0.33 5.86
CA HIS A 81 -7.42 -0.62 6.09
C HIS A 81 -6.93 -1.94 6.71
N GLY A 82 -7.56 -2.35 7.80
CA GLY A 82 -7.22 -3.57 8.55
C GLY A 82 -6.00 -3.46 9.47
N ARG A 83 -5.32 -2.30 9.55
CA ARG A 83 -4.08 -2.12 10.31
C ARG A 83 -4.29 -1.40 11.64
N THR A 84 -3.34 -1.62 12.52
CA THR A 84 -3.15 -0.78 13.73
C THR A 84 -2.28 0.41 13.36
N ILE A 85 -2.76 1.63 13.62
CA ILE A 85 -2.06 2.87 13.28
C ILE A 85 -1.56 3.59 14.53
N LEU A 86 -0.35 4.15 14.43
CA LEU A 86 0.31 4.91 15.51
C LEU A 86 0.39 6.41 15.20
N LYS A 87 0.29 6.77 13.91
CA LYS A 87 0.40 8.14 13.39
C LYS A 87 -0.73 8.39 12.40
N THR A 88 -1.10 9.65 12.25
CA THR A 88 -2.13 10.12 11.32
C THR A 88 -1.59 11.25 10.47
N GLU A 89 -2.22 11.55 9.34
CA GLU A 89 -1.88 12.71 8.50
C GLU A 89 -2.08 14.03 9.26
N GLN A 90 -3.06 14.07 10.14
CA GLN A 90 -3.42 15.28 10.89
C GLN A 90 -3.44 15.03 12.39
N TYR A 91 -3.11 16.07 13.12
CA TYR A 91 -3.11 16.06 14.59
C TYR A 91 -3.97 17.22 15.09
N THR A 92 -4.73 16.99 16.15
CA THR A 92 -5.36 18.04 16.95
C THR A 92 -4.62 18.19 18.28
N ASN A 93 -5.08 19.09 19.13
CA ASN A 93 -4.53 19.32 20.48
C ASN A 93 -5.64 19.31 21.53
N HIS A 94 -5.27 19.44 22.79
CA HIS A 94 -6.22 19.45 23.90
C HIS A 94 -7.22 20.60 23.79
N LEU A 95 -6.81 21.77 23.30
CA LEU A 95 -7.70 22.90 23.09
C LEU A 95 -8.80 22.58 22.06
N GLY A 96 -8.44 21.89 20.96
CA GLY A 96 -9.40 21.42 19.97
C GLY A 96 -10.37 20.36 20.51
N ILE A 97 -9.88 19.46 21.39
CA ILE A 97 -10.71 18.47 22.05
C ILE A 97 -11.70 19.14 23.02
N GLU A 98 -11.23 20.04 23.88
CA GLU A 98 -12.05 20.73 24.88
C GLU A 98 -13.13 21.63 24.29
N ASN A 99 -12.84 22.25 23.15
CA ASN A 99 -13.78 23.16 22.44
C ASN A 99 -14.59 22.47 21.34
N SER A 100 -14.70 21.14 21.39
CA SER A 100 -15.49 20.36 20.45
C SER A 100 -16.12 19.14 21.10
N SER A 101 -16.90 18.36 20.33
CA SER A 101 -17.39 17.06 20.78
C SER A 101 -16.43 15.92 20.50
N ALA A 102 -15.21 16.22 20.05
CA ALA A 102 -14.17 15.22 19.83
C ALA A 102 -13.73 14.60 21.18
N ARG A 103 -13.36 13.32 21.13
CA ARG A 103 -12.94 12.57 22.30
C ARG A 103 -11.64 11.85 22.00
N ILE A 104 -10.75 11.79 22.97
CA ILE A 104 -9.57 10.92 22.92
C ILE A 104 -10.02 9.55 23.39
N LEU A 105 -9.95 8.57 22.48
CA LEU A 105 -10.30 7.18 22.75
C LEU A 105 -9.02 6.36 23.03
N PRO A 106 -9.11 5.30 23.84
CA PRO A 106 -7.94 4.51 24.24
C PRO A 106 -7.34 3.73 23.06
N ALA A 107 -6.10 3.28 23.22
CA ALA A 107 -5.51 2.27 22.35
C ALA A 107 -6.43 1.04 22.24
N ASN A 108 -6.30 0.28 21.14
CA ASN A 108 -7.13 -0.88 20.80
C ASN A 108 -8.61 -0.56 20.50
N THR A 109 -8.96 0.71 20.33
CA THR A 109 -10.27 1.10 19.80
C THR A 109 -10.36 0.72 18.33
N VAL A 110 -11.42 0.02 17.94
CA VAL A 110 -11.70 -0.36 16.54
C VAL A 110 -12.56 0.72 15.90
N CYS A 111 -12.06 1.32 14.83
CA CYS A 111 -12.70 2.42 14.13
C CYS A 111 -13.24 1.94 12.77
N LEU A 112 -14.53 2.15 12.52
CA LEU A 112 -15.19 1.83 11.25
C LEU A 112 -15.64 3.14 10.58
N SER A 113 -15.23 3.36 9.35
CA SER A 113 -15.75 4.48 8.55
C SER A 113 -17.20 4.21 8.13
N ARG A 114 -18.09 5.15 8.45
CA ARG A 114 -19.53 5.02 8.23
C ARG A 114 -20.11 5.98 7.20
N THR A 115 -19.34 6.97 6.75
CA THR A 115 -19.78 8.03 5.84
C THR A 115 -18.79 8.23 4.70
N ALA A 116 -19.25 8.54 3.50
CA ALA A 116 -18.51 8.78 2.27
C ALA A 116 -17.72 7.56 1.77
N SER A 117 -16.69 7.13 2.47
CA SER A 117 -15.93 5.91 2.19
C SER A 117 -16.29 4.85 3.25
N VAL A 118 -17.43 4.22 3.10
CA VAL A 118 -17.98 3.27 4.07
C VAL A 118 -17.19 1.95 4.08
N GLY A 119 -17.02 1.36 5.27
CA GLY A 119 -16.47 0.01 5.43
C GLY A 119 -14.95 -0.10 5.61
N TYR A 120 -14.24 1.02 5.77
CA TYR A 120 -12.82 0.97 6.13
C TYR A 120 -12.66 0.83 7.64
N VAL A 121 -11.78 -0.09 8.04
CA VAL A 121 -11.53 -0.43 9.45
C VAL A 121 -10.08 -0.14 9.79
N VAL A 122 -9.83 0.54 10.90
CA VAL A 122 -8.49 0.69 11.50
C VAL A 122 -8.57 0.52 13.01
N VAL A 123 -7.43 0.20 13.63
CA VAL A 123 -7.31 0.08 15.08
C VAL A 123 -6.37 1.16 15.60
N MET A 124 -6.74 1.82 16.69
CA MET A 124 -5.88 2.78 17.36
C MET A 124 -4.74 2.08 18.10
N GLY A 125 -3.49 2.34 17.73
CA GLY A 125 -2.31 1.80 18.43
C GLY A 125 -1.89 2.60 19.68
N ARG A 126 -2.45 3.79 19.84
CA ARG A 126 -2.29 4.67 20.99
C ARG A 126 -3.56 5.50 21.20
N PRO A 127 -3.70 6.28 22.28
CA PRO A 127 -4.84 7.19 22.41
C PRO A 127 -4.94 8.18 21.25
N MET A 128 -6.11 8.24 20.60
CA MET A 128 -6.38 9.04 19.40
C MET A 128 -7.81 9.58 19.38
N ALA A 129 -8.07 10.53 18.50
CA ALA A 129 -9.41 11.02 18.16
C ALA A 129 -9.75 10.63 16.70
N THR A 130 -11.05 10.70 16.33
CA THR A 130 -11.49 10.44 14.95
C THR A 130 -12.41 11.56 14.45
N SER A 131 -12.62 11.65 13.14
CA SER A 131 -13.67 12.50 12.55
C SER A 131 -15.07 11.94 12.84
N GLN A 132 -16.09 12.72 12.56
CA GLN A 132 -17.52 12.29 12.65
C GLN A 132 -17.88 11.20 11.63
N ASP A 133 -16.98 10.92 10.68
CA ASP A 133 -17.17 9.89 9.64
C ASP A 133 -16.96 8.48 10.19
N PHE A 134 -16.58 8.36 11.46
CA PHE A 134 -16.32 7.09 12.13
C PHE A 134 -17.33 6.78 13.22
N VAL A 135 -17.55 5.50 13.41
CA VAL A 135 -18.01 4.89 14.65
C VAL A 135 -16.87 4.08 15.24
N ASN A 136 -16.73 4.17 16.56
CA ASN A 136 -15.57 3.65 17.27
C ASN A 136 -16.03 2.69 18.36
N TRP A 137 -15.39 1.54 18.45
CA TRP A 137 -15.76 0.49 19.39
C TRP A 137 -14.62 0.27 20.39
N VAL A 138 -14.89 0.60 21.64
CA VAL A 138 -13.98 0.30 22.78
C VAL A 138 -14.43 -1.04 23.35
N CYS A 139 -13.69 -2.10 23.03
CA CYS A 139 -14.05 -3.47 23.39
C CYS A 139 -13.93 -3.74 24.88
N GLY A 140 -14.88 -4.53 25.43
CA GLY A 140 -14.85 -5.06 26.78
C GLY A 140 -14.03 -6.36 26.87
N ALA A 141 -14.04 -7.01 28.03
CA ALA A 141 -13.23 -8.20 28.27
C ALA A 141 -13.68 -9.45 27.51
N GLU A 142 -14.94 -9.51 27.08
CA GLU A 142 -15.53 -10.68 26.43
C GLU A 142 -15.47 -10.64 24.89
N ILE A 143 -14.92 -9.55 24.32
CA ILE A 143 -14.67 -9.42 22.89
C ILE A 143 -13.25 -8.94 22.64
N ASP A 144 -12.45 -9.74 21.93
CA ASP A 144 -11.12 -9.32 21.48
C ASP A 144 -11.27 -8.28 20.36
N TYR A 145 -10.64 -7.10 20.52
CA TYR A 145 -10.72 -6.01 19.55
C TYR A 145 -10.20 -6.40 18.16
N ARG A 146 -9.22 -7.32 18.10
CA ARG A 146 -8.67 -7.83 16.82
C ARG A 146 -9.68 -8.76 16.16
N PHE A 147 -10.43 -9.56 16.94
CA PHE A 147 -11.53 -10.37 16.40
C PHE A 147 -12.62 -9.46 15.83
N LEU A 148 -13.03 -8.42 16.54
CA LEU A 148 -13.99 -7.43 16.02
C LEU A 148 -13.45 -6.74 14.75
N LYS A 149 -12.16 -6.36 14.70
CA LYS A 149 -11.51 -5.86 13.48
C LYS A 149 -11.75 -6.79 12.31
N TYR A 150 -11.49 -8.09 12.47
CA TYR A 150 -11.65 -9.08 11.40
C TYR A 150 -13.12 -9.32 11.02
N VAL A 151 -14.03 -9.33 11.97
CA VAL A 151 -15.47 -9.36 11.67
C VAL A 151 -15.87 -8.19 10.76
N LEU A 152 -15.49 -6.97 11.14
CA LEU A 152 -15.83 -5.78 10.36
C LEU A 152 -15.13 -5.78 8.98
N MET A 153 -13.91 -6.28 8.88
CA MET A 153 -13.21 -6.40 7.59
C MET A 153 -13.92 -7.35 6.63
N ALA A 154 -14.40 -8.49 7.13
CA ALA A 154 -15.10 -9.48 6.31
C ALA A 154 -16.47 -9.01 5.81
N GLU A 155 -17.05 -8.00 6.44
CA GLU A 155 -18.37 -7.46 6.08
C GLU A 155 -18.29 -6.22 5.18
N ARG A 156 -17.14 -5.91 4.62
CA ARG A 156 -16.91 -4.67 3.86
C ARG A 156 -17.98 -4.43 2.79
N ASP A 157 -18.32 -5.45 2.03
CA ASP A 157 -19.31 -5.34 0.95
C ASP A 157 -20.76 -5.23 1.50
N ALA A 158 -21.01 -5.86 2.65
CA ALA A 158 -22.31 -5.77 3.34
C ALA A 158 -22.62 -4.37 3.86
N PHE A 159 -21.61 -3.58 4.23
CA PHE A 159 -21.82 -2.24 4.78
C PHE A 159 -22.55 -1.30 3.81
N LEU A 160 -22.42 -1.49 2.51
CA LEU A 160 -23.16 -0.70 1.53
C LEU A 160 -24.68 -0.96 1.62
N ARG A 161 -25.11 -2.17 2.02
CA ARG A 161 -26.53 -2.49 2.25
C ARG A 161 -27.06 -1.88 3.54
N PHE A 162 -26.19 -1.65 4.52
CA PHE A 162 -26.54 -0.99 5.79
C PHE A 162 -26.61 0.53 5.67
N ALA A 163 -25.98 1.07 4.62
CA ALA A 163 -25.92 2.50 4.36
C ALA A 163 -27.18 3.00 3.63
N SER A 164 -27.49 4.26 3.82
CA SER A 164 -28.57 4.97 3.13
C SER A 164 -28.06 6.30 2.62
N GLY A 165 -28.67 6.83 1.56
CA GLY A 165 -28.31 8.10 0.94
C GLY A 165 -27.89 7.95 -0.52
N THR A 166 -28.30 8.91 -1.38
CA THR A 166 -28.02 8.88 -2.82
C THR A 166 -26.69 9.51 -3.18
N THR A 167 -26.29 10.58 -2.48
CA THR A 167 -25.06 11.34 -2.77
C THR A 167 -23.91 10.95 -1.84
N HIS A 168 -24.20 10.72 -0.55
CA HIS A 168 -23.26 10.25 0.45
C HIS A 168 -23.87 9.08 1.20
N GLN A 169 -23.42 7.88 0.88
CA GLN A 169 -23.84 6.70 1.62
C GLN A 169 -23.35 6.81 3.07
N THR A 170 -24.26 6.58 4.01
CA THR A 170 -23.98 6.67 5.45
C THR A 170 -24.70 5.57 6.20
N ILE A 171 -23.98 4.85 7.06
CA ILE A 171 -24.57 3.99 8.07
C ILE A 171 -24.93 4.88 9.26
N TYR A 172 -26.20 5.02 9.53
CA TYR A 172 -26.66 5.88 10.62
C TYR A 172 -26.59 5.17 11.98
N PHE A 173 -26.66 5.95 13.06
CA PHE A 173 -26.52 5.41 14.41
C PHE A 173 -27.59 4.38 14.80
N PRO A 174 -28.85 4.45 14.36
CA PRO A 174 -29.82 3.39 14.63
C PRO A 174 -29.35 2.02 14.10
N GLU A 175 -28.81 1.96 12.89
CA GLU A 175 -28.25 0.75 12.29
C GLU A 175 -27.01 0.28 13.06
N VAL A 176 -26.09 1.18 13.38
CA VAL A 176 -24.86 0.85 14.12
C VAL A 176 -25.16 0.32 15.54
N LYS A 177 -26.12 0.93 16.24
CA LYS A 177 -26.56 0.46 17.57
C LYS A 177 -27.23 -0.91 17.51
N ALA A 178 -27.83 -1.25 16.36
CA ALA A 178 -28.49 -2.53 16.12
C ALA A 178 -27.51 -3.62 15.60
N PHE A 179 -26.22 -3.37 15.52
CA PHE A 179 -25.26 -4.38 15.11
C PHE A 179 -25.27 -5.57 16.06
N HIS A 180 -25.48 -6.75 15.47
CA HIS A 180 -25.32 -8.05 16.11
C HIS A 180 -24.15 -8.77 15.45
N VAL A 181 -23.29 -9.36 16.27
CA VAL A 181 -22.15 -10.13 15.81
C VAL A 181 -22.26 -11.57 16.27
N ALA A 182 -21.85 -12.51 15.46
CA ALA A 182 -21.68 -13.91 15.85
C ALA A 182 -20.40 -14.03 16.69
N LEU A 183 -20.55 -14.33 17.98
CA LEU A 183 -19.45 -14.41 18.92
C LEU A 183 -19.27 -15.82 19.44
N PRO A 184 -18.06 -16.42 19.34
CA PRO A 184 -17.66 -17.58 20.10
C PRO A 184 -17.04 -17.15 21.45
N ALA A 185 -16.75 -18.11 22.31
CA ALA A 185 -15.99 -17.85 23.53
C ALA A 185 -14.66 -17.15 23.25
N VAL A 186 -14.20 -16.26 24.16
CA VAL A 186 -13.04 -15.39 23.94
C VAL A 186 -11.74 -16.12 23.63
N HIS A 187 -11.56 -17.34 24.14
CA HIS A 187 -10.38 -18.16 23.82
C HIS A 187 -10.39 -18.63 22.35
N VAL A 188 -11.58 -18.88 21.76
CA VAL A 188 -11.72 -19.21 20.33
C VAL A 188 -11.46 -17.97 19.49
N GLN A 189 -12.00 -16.80 19.88
CA GLN A 189 -11.70 -15.52 19.21
C GLN A 189 -10.18 -15.31 19.12
N ARG A 190 -9.45 -15.47 20.24
CA ARG A 190 -7.99 -15.30 20.30
C ARG A 190 -7.25 -16.24 19.36
N ARG A 191 -7.63 -17.51 19.32
CA ARG A 191 -7.01 -18.47 18.39
C ARG A 191 -7.25 -18.13 16.92
N ILE A 192 -8.45 -17.65 16.57
CA ILE A 192 -8.74 -17.16 15.21
C ILE A 192 -7.85 -15.96 14.89
N VAL A 193 -7.76 -15.02 15.84
CA VAL A 193 -6.89 -13.85 15.71
C VAL A 193 -5.43 -14.22 15.53
N GLU A 194 -4.90 -15.14 16.33
CA GLU A 194 -3.51 -15.63 16.22
C GLU A 194 -3.21 -16.17 14.81
N THR A 195 -4.13 -16.94 14.25
CA THR A 195 -3.97 -17.49 12.89
C THR A 195 -3.99 -16.40 11.81
N LEU A 196 -4.95 -15.46 11.88
CA LEU A 196 -5.07 -14.40 10.88
C LEU A 196 -3.99 -13.33 11.02
N SER A 197 -3.60 -13.00 12.27
CA SER A 197 -2.55 -12.01 12.50
C SER A 197 -1.18 -12.52 12.07
N ALA A 198 -0.91 -13.82 12.15
CA ALA A 198 0.35 -14.38 11.63
C ALA A 198 0.52 -14.12 10.12
N LEU A 199 -0.58 -14.18 9.35
CA LEU A 199 -0.57 -13.80 7.93
C LEU A 199 -0.36 -12.29 7.75
N ASP A 200 -1.10 -11.45 8.49
CA ASP A 200 -0.96 -10.00 8.44
C ASP A 200 0.47 -9.56 8.80
N ASP A 201 1.05 -10.12 9.88
CA ASP A 201 2.39 -9.80 10.36
C ASP A 201 3.46 -10.19 9.31
N ARG A 202 3.28 -11.35 8.65
CA ARG A 202 4.20 -11.78 7.58
C ARG A 202 4.10 -10.87 6.35
N ILE A 203 2.89 -10.48 5.94
CA ILE A 203 2.65 -9.53 4.86
C ILE A 203 3.33 -8.19 5.16
N ASP A 204 3.18 -7.69 6.38
CA ASP A 204 3.77 -6.40 6.77
C ASP A 204 5.29 -6.49 6.89
N LEU A 205 5.84 -7.61 7.37
CA LEU A 205 7.29 -7.85 7.36
C LEU A 205 7.87 -7.85 5.95
N LEU A 206 7.23 -8.54 5.00
CA LEU A 206 7.67 -8.57 3.60
C LEU A 206 7.67 -7.16 2.98
N ARG A 207 6.64 -6.35 3.27
CA ARG A 207 6.55 -4.95 2.80
C ARG A 207 7.64 -4.06 3.41
N GLN A 208 7.93 -4.21 4.72
CA GLN A 208 9.00 -3.47 5.38
C GLN A 208 10.37 -3.88 4.84
N THR A 209 10.58 -5.17 4.61
CA THR A 209 11.79 -5.69 3.99
C THR A 209 11.99 -5.08 2.59
N ASN A 210 10.93 -5.02 1.78
CA ASN A 210 10.99 -4.42 0.45
C ASN A 210 11.38 -2.94 0.50
N ALA A 211 10.77 -2.16 1.39
CA ALA A 211 11.14 -0.75 1.58
C ALA A 211 12.64 -0.59 1.95
N THR A 212 13.16 -1.48 2.79
CA THR A 212 14.57 -1.49 3.17
C THR A 212 15.47 -1.86 1.99
N LEU A 213 15.13 -2.92 1.23
CA LEU A 213 15.90 -3.36 0.06
C LEU A 213 15.96 -2.26 -1.03
N GLU A 214 14.84 -1.60 -1.29
CA GLU A 214 14.79 -0.46 -2.22
C GLU A 214 15.64 0.72 -1.73
N SER A 215 15.57 1.04 -0.43
CA SER A 215 16.39 2.08 0.17
C SER A 215 17.89 1.77 0.06
N ILE A 216 18.30 0.51 0.25
CA ILE A 216 19.69 0.06 0.06
C ILE A 216 20.11 0.24 -1.40
N ALA A 217 19.28 -0.20 -2.36
CA ALA A 217 19.60 -0.07 -3.78
C ALA A 217 19.73 1.41 -4.20
N GLN A 218 18.84 2.28 -3.71
CA GLN A 218 18.88 3.72 -3.95
C GLN A 218 20.11 4.38 -3.31
N ALA A 219 20.45 4.00 -2.07
CA ALA A 219 21.63 4.52 -1.39
C ALA A 219 22.91 4.12 -2.10
N LEU A 220 23.00 2.86 -2.54
CA LEU A 220 24.14 2.36 -3.31
C LEU A 220 24.27 3.12 -4.64
N PHE A 221 23.16 3.30 -5.36
CA PHE A 221 23.15 4.09 -6.60
C PHE A 221 23.59 5.53 -6.35
N LYS A 222 23.07 6.17 -5.31
CA LYS A 222 23.41 7.55 -4.96
C LYS A 222 24.91 7.68 -4.63
N SER A 223 25.43 6.80 -3.79
CA SER A 223 26.86 6.80 -3.41
C SER A 223 27.77 6.62 -4.61
N TRP A 224 27.47 5.66 -5.51
CA TRP A 224 28.36 5.36 -6.63
C TRP A 224 28.27 6.35 -7.79
N PHE A 225 27.07 6.85 -8.12
CA PHE A 225 26.80 7.55 -9.39
C PHE A 225 26.33 9.00 -9.26
N ILE A 226 26.07 9.46 -8.04
CA ILE A 226 25.64 10.83 -7.76
C ILE A 226 26.67 11.54 -6.89
N ASP A 227 26.98 10.96 -5.72
CA ASP A 227 27.94 11.55 -4.77
C ASP A 227 29.37 11.15 -5.12
N PHE A 228 29.58 10.06 -5.89
CA PHE A 228 30.88 9.52 -6.29
C PHE A 228 31.78 9.17 -5.10
N ASP A 229 31.20 8.66 -4.01
CA ASP A 229 31.92 8.39 -2.75
C ASP A 229 33.15 7.49 -2.94
N PRO A 230 33.12 6.39 -3.75
CA PRO A 230 34.31 5.57 -3.96
C PRO A 230 35.46 6.34 -4.60
N VAL A 231 35.14 7.23 -5.54
CA VAL A 231 36.16 8.06 -6.24
C VAL A 231 36.69 9.14 -5.30
N ARG A 232 35.83 9.76 -4.48
CA ARG A 232 36.26 10.74 -3.47
C ARG A 232 37.20 10.10 -2.44
N ALA A 233 36.83 8.94 -1.91
CA ALA A 233 37.68 8.23 -0.95
C ALA A 233 39.07 7.97 -1.54
N LYS A 234 39.14 7.47 -2.77
CA LYS A 234 40.44 7.22 -3.46
C LYS A 234 41.23 8.50 -3.73
N ALA A 235 40.56 9.58 -4.14
CA ALA A 235 41.21 10.88 -4.36
C ALA A 235 41.77 11.47 -3.06
N GLU A 236 41.20 11.14 -1.92
CA GLU A 236 41.67 11.50 -0.58
C GLU A 236 42.68 10.50 0.01
N GLY A 237 43.08 9.47 -0.74
CA GLY A 237 44.02 8.43 -0.29
C GLY A 237 43.42 7.44 0.72
N ARG A 238 42.08 7.37 0.79
CA ARG A 238 41.32 6.42 1.65
C ARG A 238 40.80 5.25 0.83
N GLU A 239 40.59 4.12 1.46
CA GLU A 239 39.83 3.03 0.87
C GLU A 239 38.32 3.35 0.89
N PRO A 240 37.56 3.03 -0.19
CA PRO A 240 36.12 3.15 -0.20
C PRO A 240 35.48 2.27 0.89
N GLU A 241 34.65 2.86 1.72
CA GLU A 241 33.99 2.16 2.83
C GLU A 241 32.94 1.15 2.32
N GLY A 242 32.92 -0.05 2.94
CA GLY A 242 31.93 -1.08 2.62
C GLY A 242 32.09 -1.73 1.25
N MET A 243 33.23 -1.56 0.59
CA MET A 243 33.54 -2.07 -0.73
C MET A 243 34.78 -3.00 -0.70
N ASP A 244 34.70 -4.14 -1.36
CA ASP A 244 35.87 -5.02 -1.52
C ASP A 244 36.91 -4.41 -2.46
N ALA A 245 38.17 -4.87 -2.33
CA ALA A 245 39.31 -4.34 -3.08
C ALA A 245 39.17 -4.50 -4.62
N ALA A 246 38.51 -5.57 -5.08
CA ALA A 246 38.33 -5.82 -6.51
C ALA A 246 37.29 -4.82 -7.09
N THR A 247 36.21 -4.60 -6.39
CA THR A 247 35.19 -3.60 -6.75
C THR A 247 35.79 -2.18 -6.67
N ALA A 248 36.51 -1.86 -5.60
CA ALA A 248 37.17 -0.55 -5.44
C ALA A 248 38.15 -0.25 -6.57
N ALA A 249 38.86 -1.25 -7.10
CA ALA A 249 39.81 -1.09 -8.21
C ALA A 249 39.14 -0.61 -9.52
N LEU A 250 37.83 -0.84 -9.71
CA LEU A 250 37.10 -0.43 -10.91
C LEU A 250 36.89 1.10 -10.98
N PHE A 251 36.94 1.78 -9.84
CA PHE A 251 36.70 3.23 -9.76
C PHE A 251 37.98 4.03 -9.98
N PRO A 252 37.94 5.15 -10.73
CA PRO A 252 39.08 6.05 -10.82
C PRO A 252 39.40 6.70 -9.46
N GLY A 253 40.63 7.13 -9.27
CA GLY A 253 41.08 7.89 -8.08
C GLY A 253 41.10 9.40 -8.29
N GLU A 254 40.61 9.91 -9.42
CA GLU A 254 40.68 11.31 -9.80
C GLU A 254 39.37 11.78 -10.42
N PHE A 255 39.15 13.09 -10.37
CA PHE A 255 38.07 13.78 -11.05
C PHE A 255 38.58 14.58 -12.25
N GLU A 256 37.70 14.84 -13.20
CA GLU A 256 37.92 15.76 -14.31
C GLU A 256 36.72 16.76 -14.46
N GLN A 257 37.01 17.91 -15.06
CA GLN A 257 36.03 18.94 -15.28
C GLN A 257 35.09 18.58 -16.45
N SER A 258 33.80 18.70 -16.24
CA SER A 258 32.78 18.52 -17.27
C SER A 258 31.73 19.63 -17.24
N ALA A 259 30.83 19.64 -18.22
CA ALA A 259 29.68 20.57 -18.24
C ALA A 259 28.66 20.36 -17.08
N LEU A 260 28.76 19.21 -16.36
CA LEU A 260 27.97 18.91 -15.17
C LEU A 260 28.77 19.19 -13.87
N GLY A 261 29.92 19.84 -13.94
CA GLY A 261 30.86 19.99 -12.85
C GLY A 261 31.93 18.87 -12.85
N LEU A 262 32.48 18.58 -11.67
CA LEU A 262 33.48 17.52 -11.50
C LEU A 262 32.81 16.14 -11.61
N ILE A 263 33.29 15.33 -12.54
CA ILE A 263 32.90 13.93 -12.72
C ILE A 263 34.13 13.02 -12.56
N PRO A 264 33.96 11.72 -12.25
CA PRO A 264 35.04 10.77 -12.20
C PRO A 264 35.82 10.72 -13.53
N LYS A 265 37.15 10.69 -13.47
CA LYS A 265 38.00 10.67 -14.64
C LYS A 265 37.72 9.46 -15.55
N GLY A 266 37.50 9.75 -16.84
CA GLY A 266 37.14 8.74 -17.83
C GLY A 266 35.66 8.38 -17.86
N TRP A 267 34.84 8.92 -16.96
CA TRP A 267 33.36 8.84 -17.09
C TRP A 267 32.87 9.97 -18.00
N ARG A 268 31.67 9.81 -18.54
CA ARG A 268 31.20 10.83 -19.50
C ARG A 268 29.74 11.24 -19.22
N ARG A 269 29.43 12.48 -19.50
CA ARG A 269 28.03 12.93 -19.57
C ARG A 269 27.30 12.18 -20.69
N SER A 270 26.13 11.66 -20.39
CA SER A 270 25.30 10.91 -21.31
C SER A 270 23.82 11.01 -20.90
N SER A 271 22.99 10.18 -21.50
CA SER A 271 21.59 9.99 -21.09
C SER A 271 21.26 8.50 -21.09
N LEU A 272 20.09 8.15 -20.54
CA LEU A 272 19.62 6.76 -20.54
C LEU A 272 19.46 6.17 -21.96
N ALA A 273 19.37 7.00 -23.01
CA ALA A 273 19.38 6.54 -24.41
C ALA A 273 20.65 5.76 -24.80
N ALA A 274 21.77 6.00 -24.10
CA ALA A 274 22.98 5.22 -24.31
C ALA A 274 22.85 3.78 -23.77
N LEU A 275 22.05 3.57 -22.73
CA LEU A 275 21.94 2.32 -21.98
C LEU A 275 20.65 1.54 -22.26
N ALA A 276 19.59 2.20 -22.70
CA ALA A 276 18.29 1.57 -22.90
C ALA A 276 17.59 2.07 -24.16
N ASP A 277 16.90 1.16 -24.82
CA ASP A 277 16.03 1.46 -25.94
C ASP A 277 14.62 1.74 -25.46
N LEU A 278 13.91 2.65 -26.14
CA LEU A 278 12.57 3.10 -25.77
C LEU A 278 11.49 2.33 -26.52
N ASN A 279 10.56 1.74 -25.80
CA ASN A 279 9.33 1.14 -26.37
C ASN A 279 9.59 0.13 -27.48
N VAL A 280 10.60 -0.72 -27.33
CA VAL A 280 11.14 -1.60 -28.39
C VAL A 280 10.18 -2.67 -28.90
N ALA A 281 9.24 -3.11 -28.05
CA ALA A 281 8.33 -4.20 -28.37
C ALA A 281 6.88 -3.82 -28.11
N SER A 282 6.03 -4.17 -29.08
CA SER A 282 4.59 -3.99 -28.98
C SER A 282 3.87 -5.14 -29.69
N TRP A 283 2.78 -5.59 -29.12
CA TRP A 283 1.91 -6.58 -29.73
C TRP A 283 1.20 -5.99 -30.95
N SER A 284 1.26 -6.71 -32.04
CA SER A 284 0.39 -6.49 -33.21
C SER A 284 -0.60 -7.65 -33.32
N ALA A 285 -1.70 -7.47 -34.06
CA ALA A 285 -2.68 -8.52 -34.24
C ALA A 285 -2.11 -9.85 -34.80
N ARG A 286 -0.95 -9.79 -35.48
CA ARG A 286 -0.26 -10.98 -36.03
C ARG A 286 0.68 -11.67 -35.06
N ARG A 287 1.13 -10.97 -34.02
CA ARG A 287 2.16 -11.44 -33.07
C ARG A 287 1.69 -11.45 -31.62
N ALA A 288 0.44 -11.08 -31.39
CA ALA A 288 -0.11 -11.06 -30.06
C ALA A 288 -0.33 -12.48 -29.52
N PRO A 289 -0.11 -12.72 -28.24
CA PRO A 289 -0.52 -13.95 -27.59
C PRO A 289 -2.05 -14.02 -27.51
N THR A 290 -2.58 -15.23 -27.30
CA THR A 290 -4.02 -15.44 -27.13
C THR A 290 -4.55 -14.66 -25.92
N GLU A 291 -3.76 -14.63 -24.83
CA GLU A 291 -4.06 -13.93 -23.59
C GLU A 291 -2.95 -12.95 -23.23
N VAL A 292 -3.33 -11.83 -22.64
CA VAL A 292 -2.43 -10.81 -22.11
C VAL A 292 -2.67 -10.62 -20.62
N ALA A 293 -1.58 -10.52 -19.86
CA ALA A 293 -1.56 -10.09 -18.47
C ALA A 293 -1.24 -8.59 -18.45
N TYR A 294 -2.27 -7.77 -18.32
CA TYR A 294 -2.19 -6.33 -18.55
C TYR A 294 -1.92 -5.55 -17.28
N ILE A 295 -0.89 -4.71 -17.31
CA ILE A 295 -0.52 -3.74 -16.29
C ILE A 295 -0.88 -2.34 -16.82
N ASP A 296 -1.80 -1.64 -16.17
CA ASP A 296 -2.12 -0.26 -16.48
C ASP A 296 -1.38 0.73 -15.56
N LEU A 297 -1.55 2.05 -15.80
CA LEU A 297 -0.88 3.08 -15.00
C LEU A 297 -1.39 3.15 -13.57
N ALA A 298 -2.66 2.85 -13.33
CA ALA A 298 -3.26 2.89 -12.00
C ALA A 298 -2.79 1.73 -11.13
N GLY A 299 -2.53 0.58 -11.75
CA GLY A 299 -2.04 -0.63 -11.09
C GLY A 299 -0.55 -0.61 -10.74
N VAL A 300 0.17 0.53 -10.95
CA VAL A 300 1.60 0.64 -10.58
C VAL A 300 1.84 1.93 -9.80
N LYS A 301 2.45 1.81 -8.64
CA LYS A 301 2.84 2.97 -7.83
C LYS A 301 4.14 2.70 -7.07
N ALA A 302 5.18 3.49 -7.36
CA ALA A 302 6.50 3.40 -6.71
C ALA A 302 6.96 1.94 -6.56
N ASN A 303 7.08 1.24 -7.69
CA ASN A 303 7.50 -0.17 -7.80
C ASN A 303 6.55 -1.20 -7.15
N VAL A 304 5.40 -0.79 -6.66
CA VAL A 304 4.35 -1.72 -6.21
C VAL A 304 3.38 -1.96 -7.36
N PHE A 305 3.22 -3.22 -7.72
CA PHE A 305 2.33 -3.65 -8.80
C PHE A 305 1.07 -4.31 -8.24
N GLU A 306 -0.10 -3.89 -8.71
CA GLU A 306 -1.32 -4.68 -8.55
C GLU A 306 -1.27 -5.93 -9.46
N PRO A 307 -2.03 -6.98 -9.15
CA PRO A 307 -2.13 -8.15 -10.03
C PRO A 307 -2.50 -7.73 -11.45
N PRO A 308 -1.80 -8.22 -12.49
CA PRO A 308 -2.14 -7.88 -13.87
C PRO A 308 -3.53 -8.43 -14.23
N GLN A 309 -4.31 -7.61 -14.91
CA GLN A 309 -5.64 -8.00 -15.39
C GLN A 309 -5.50 -8.88 -16.61
N ARG A 310 -6.18 -10.03 -16.60
CA ARG A 310 -6.11 -11.01 -17.71
C ARG A 310 -7.23 -10.78 -18.70
N TYR A 311 -6.86 -10.72 -19.99
CA TYR A 311 -7.77 -10.55 -21.11
C TYR A 311 -7.34 -11.45 -22.27
N THR A 312 -8.30 -11.89 -23.09
CA THR A 312 -7.94 -12.26 -24.45
C THR A 312 -7.43 -11.00 -25.18
N PHE A 313 -6.45 -11.13 -26.06
CA PHE A 313 -5.89 -9.96 -26.74
C PHE A 313 -6.95 -9.11 -27.47
N ALA A 314 -7.96 -9.77 -28.04
CA ALA A 314 -9.07 -9.09 -28.74
C ALA A 314 -9.96 -8.26 -27.80
N ALA A 315 -10.12 -8.69 -26.54
CA ALA A 315 -10.94 -7.99 -25.53
C ALA A 315 -10.12 -7.00 -24.69
N ALA A 316 -8.79 -7.04 -24.80
CA ALA A 316 -7.91 -6.17 -24.03
C ALA A 316 -8.09 -4.69 -24.41
N PRO A 317 -7.96 -3.76 -23.44
CA PRO A 317 -7.97 -2.34 -23.72
C PRO A 317 -7.01 -1.95 -24.85
N SER A 318 -7.37 -0.97 -25.66
CA SER A 318 -6.54 -0.53 -26.81
C SER A 318 -5.12 -0.11 -26.41
N ARG A 319 -4.93 0.27 -25.14
CA ARG A 319 -3.63 0.63 -24.55
C ARG A 319 -2.78 -0.56 -24.13
N ALA A 320 -3.31 -1.77 -24.02
CA ALA A 320 -2.58 -2.99 -23.67
C ALA A 320 -1.74 -3.47 -24.86
N ARG A 321 -0.56 -2.87 -25.06
CA ARG A 321 0.25 -3.12 -26.26
C ARG A 321 1.74 -3.31 -26.02
N ARG A 322 2.32 -2.79 -24.92
CA ARG A 322 3.76 -2.89 -24.65
C ARG A 322 4.10 -4.30 -24.17
N GLU A 323 4.84 -5.06 -24.98
CA GLU A 323 5.44 -6.32 -24.55
C GLU A 323 6.53 -6.02 -23.54
N LEU A 324 6.46 -6.64 -22.35
CA LEU A 324 7.40 -6.39 -21.25
C LEU A 324 8.38 -7.56 -21.07
N ARG A 325 9.61 -7.23 -20.68
CA ARG A 325 10.72 -8.16 -20.51
C ARG A 325 11.41 -7.94 -19.17
N VAL A 326 12.12 -8.97 -18.69
CA VAL A 326 12.95 -8.83 -17.50
C VAL A 326 14.00 -7.72 -17.72
N GLY A 327 14.14 -6.86 -16.74
CA GLY A 327 15.02 -5.69 -16.76
C GLY A 327 14.36 -4.40 -17.26
N ASP A 328 13.16 -4.46 -17.84
CA ASP A 328 12.44 -3.28 -18.30
C ASP A 328 12.11 -2.33 -17.13
N THR A 329 12.28 -1.05 -17.38
CA THR A 329 11.84 0.02 -16.49
C THR A 329 10.61 0.69 -17.06
N LEU A 330 9.53 0.73 -16.28
CA LEU A 330 8.30 1.42 -16.61
C LEU A 330 8.28 2.80 -15.96
N VAL A 331 8.01 3.85 -16.72
CA VAL A 331 7.76 5.20 -16.18
C VAL A 331 6.50 5.75 -16.85
N ALA A 332 5.50 6.12 -16.06
CA ALA A 332 4.27 6.72 -16.58
C ALA A 332 4.57 8.06 -17.23
N THR A 333 4.09 8.23 -18.46
CA THR A 333 4.21 9.49 -19.19
C THR A 333 3.07 10.46 -18.87
N VAL A 334 1.95 9.97 -18.35
CA VAL A 334 0.79 10.76 -17.92
C VAL A 334 0.87 10.96 -16.40
N ARG A 335 0.76 12.21 -15.96
CA ARG A 335 0.85 12.62 -14.55
C ARG A 335 2.06 11.99 -13.84
N PRO A 336 3.30 12.26 -14.28
CA PRO A 336 4.50 11.62 -13.71
C PRO A 336 4.60 11.78 -12.20
N GLY A 337 4.13 12.91 -11.65
CA GLY A 337 4.07 13.15 -10.21
C GLY A 337 3.23 12.16 -9.39
N ASN A 338 2.37 11.36 -10.04
CA ASN A 338 1.69 10.25 -9.37
C ASN A 338 2.63 9.09 -9.03
N ARG A 339 3.89 9.09 -9.51
CA ARG A 339 4.92 8.10 -9.23
C ARG A 339 4.53 6.68 -9.70
N SER A 340 3.82 6.59 -10.83
CA SER A 340 3.51 5.31 -11.47
C SER A 340 4.73 4.85 -12.28
N PHE A 341 5.65 4.16 -11.60
CA PHE A 341 6.85 3.56 -12.19
C PHE A 341 7.14 2.22 -11.53
N GLY A 342 7.89 1.35 -12.23
CA GLY A 342 8.30 0.05 -11.68
C GLY A 342 9.38 -0.63 -12.48
N PHE A 343 10.00 -1.64 -11.88
CA PHE A 343 11.03 -2.49 -12.42
C PHE A 343 10.45 -3.89 -12.70
N ILE A 344 10.65 -4.40 -13.90
CA ILE A 344 10.23 -5.76 -14.26
C ILE A 344 11.35 -6.73 -13.93
N ALA A 345 11.34 -7.28 -12.71
CA ALA A 345 12.33 -8.25 -12.27
C ALA A 345 12.03 -9.67 -12.76
N GLU A 346 10.76 -9.98 -13.00
CA GLU A 346 10.27 -11.26 -13.52
C GLU A 346 9.21 -11.03 -14.59
N THR A 347 9.00 -12.02 -15.45
CA THR A 347 7.99 -11.95 -16.51
C THR A 347 7.19 -13.24 -16.59
N GLU A 348 5.98 -13.15 -17.14
CA GLU A 348 5.11 -14.27 -17.48
C GLU A 348 4.68 -14.16 -18.97
N PRO A 349 4.23 -15.26 -19.60
CA PRO A 349 3.73 -15.20 -20.97
C PRO A 349 2.61 -14.16 -21.11
N GLY A 350 2.76 -13.26 -22.09
CA GLY A 350 1.76 -12.23 -22.37
C GLY A 350 1.78 -11.04 -21.41
N LEU A 351 2.82 -10.88 -20.58
CA LEU A 351 2.94 -9.70 -19.72
C LEU A 351 2.99 -8.43 -20.57
N THR A 352 2.06 -7.52 -20.32
CA THR A 352 1.77 -6.40 -21.21
C THR A 352 1.57 -5.11 -20.41
N GLY A 353 2.36 -4.10 -20.72
CA GLY A 353 2.19 -2.75 -20.18
C GLY A 353 1.28 -1.87 -21.03
N SER A 354 0.73 -0.84 -20.37
CA SER A 354 -0.01 0.23 -21.05
C SER A 354 0.90 1.05 -21.96
N THR A 355 0.35 1.53 -23.10
CA THR A 355 1.03 2.54 -23.94
C THR A 355 1.24 3.88 -23.24
N GLY A 356 0.65 4.10 -22.08
CA GLY A 356 0.90 5.25 -21.21
C GLY A 356 2.23 5.19 -20.45
N PHE A 357 2.95 4.06 -20.52
CA PHE A 357 4.32 3.96 -20.01
C PHE A 357 5.34 4.26 -21.12
N ALA A 358 6.39 4.98 -20.75
CA ALA A 358 7.69 4.86 -21.39
C ALA A 358 8.34 3.60 -20.84
N VAL A 359 8.60 2.62 -21.71
CA VAL A 359 9.29 1.38 -21.37
C VAL A 359 10.73 1.51 -21.83
N LEU A 360 11.66 1.53 -20.87
CA LEU A 360 13.09 1.55 -21.11
C LEU A 360 13.62 0.12 -21.02
N SER A 361 13.96 -0.46 -22.16
CA SER A 361 14.54 -1.82 -22.25
C SER A 361 16.05 -1.73 -22.27
N PRO A 362 16.77 -2.25 -21.27
CA PRO A 362 18.22 -2.14 -21.20
C PRO A 362 18.89 -2.87 -22.36
N LYS A 363 19.93 -2.26 -22.95
CA LYS A 363 20.73 -2.85 -24.05
C LYS A 363 21.62 -4.01 -23.59
N SER A 364 21.95 -4.04 -22.31
CA SER A 364 22.59 -5.16 -21.61
C SER A 364 21.85 -5.41 -20.30
N ALA A 365 21.77 -6.66 -19.85
CA ALA A 365 21.16 -7.01 -18.58
C ALA A 365 21.81 -6.26 -17.40
N SER A 366 23.12 -6.04 -17.47
CA SER A 366 23.88 -5.33 -16.44
C SER A 366 23.49 -3.84 -16.30
N PHE A 367 22.84 -3.27 -17.31
CA PHE A 367 22.40 -1.86 -17.25
C PHE A 367 21.04 -1.68 -16.55
N ALA A 368 20.29 -2.75 -16.37
CA ALA A 368 18.90 -2.69 -15.89
C ALA A 368 18.75 -1.96 -14.55
N PRO A 369 19.49 -2.28 -13.46
CA PRO A 369 19.35 -1.58 -12.19
C PRO A 369 19.75 -0.10 -12.27
N PHE A 370 20.80 0.23 -13.05
CA PHE A 370 21.21 1.62 -13.25
C PHE A 370 20.12 2.42 -13.96
N VAL A 371 19.55 1.87 -15.05
CA VAL A 371 18.48 2.52 -15.83
C VAL A 371 17.27 2.77 -14.92
N TYR A 372 16.86 1.76 -14.17
CA TYR A 372 15.72 1.87 -13.25
C TYR A 372 15.94 2.95 -12.20
N LEU A 373 17.03 2.85 -11.42
CA LEU A 373 17.29 3.78 -10.32
C LEU A 373 17.55 5.20 -10.82
N CYS A 374 18.19 5.36 -11.99
CA CYS A 374 18.38 6.68 -12.61
C CYS A 374 17.06 7.30 -13.09
N ALA A 375 16.20 6.51 -13.75
CA ALA A 375 14.92 7.00 -14.29
C ALA A 375 13.92 7.37 -13.21
N THR A 376 13.96 6.68 -12.07
CA THR A 376 12.93 6.76 -11.01
C THR A 376 13.34 7.57 -9.79
N ARG A 377 14.54 8.20 -9.79
CA ARG A 377 14.96 9.15 -8.75
C ARG A 377 13.92 10.25 -8.55
N ASP A 378 13.76 10.69 -7.32
CA ASP A 378 12.82 11.74 -6.94
C ASP A 378 13.02 13.01 -7.79
N GLU A 379 14.26 13.47 -7.91
CA GLU A 379 14.59 14.67 -8.67
C GLU A 379 14.24 14.53 -10.16
N ASN A 380 14.36 13.31 -10.72
CA ASN A 380 13.99 13.07 -12.10
C ASN A 380 12.47 13.00 -12.29
N ILE A 381 11.76 12.37 -11.37
CA ILE A 381 10.28 12.35 -11.40
C ILE A 381 9.72 13.77 -11.24
N ASP A 382 10.29 14.57 -10.34
CA ASP A 382 9.89 15.97 -10.14
C ASP A 382 10.19 16.80 -11.40
N ARG A 383 11.35 16.60 -12.05
CA ARG A 383 11.69 17.21 -13.34
C ARG A 383 10.68 16.82 -14.43
N LEU A 384 10.35 15.55 -14.56
CA LEU A 384 9.35 15.08 -15.52
C LEU A 384 7.97 15.66 -15.23
N SER A 385 7.61 15.77 -13.95
CA SER A 385 6.35 16.38 -13.53
C SER A 385 6.29 17.88 -13.89
N ALA A 386 7.39 18.61 -13.73
CA ALA A 386 7.50 20.01 -14.10
C ALA A 386 7.47 20.24 -15.63
N LEU A 387 7.95 19.27 -16.41
CA LEU A 387 7.95 19.34 -17.88
C LEU A 387 6.64 18.82 -18.51
N ALA A 388 5.71 18.31 -17.69
CA ALA A 388 4.47 17.76 -18.19
C ALA A 388 3.49 18.86 -18.61
N ASP A 389 3.06 18.82 -19.87
CA ASP A 389 2.09 19.73 -20.47
C ASP A 389 0.70 19.10 -20.55
N GLY A 390 -0.34 19.92 -20.51
CA GLY A 390 -1.71 19.49 -20.74
C GLY A 390 -2.60 19.57 -19.50
N GLY A 391 -3.27 20.67 -19.28
CA GLY A 391 -4.35 20.99 -18.34
C GLY A 391 -4.72 19.88 -17.32
N ALA A 392 -5.86 19.21 -17.55
CA ALA A 392 -6.35 18.13 -16.65
C ALA A 392 -5.53 16.83 -16.70
N TYR A 393 -4.80 16.58 -17.78
CA TYR A 393 -4.00 15.36 -17.99
C TYR A 393 -2.57 15.71 -18.44
N PRO A 394 -1.75 16.31 -17.53
CA PRO A 394 -0.38 16.67 -17.88
C PRO A 394 0.42 15.40 -18.26
N ALA A 395 1.13 15.50 -19.39
CA ALA A 395 1.91 14.37 -19.92
C ALA A 395 3.26 14.84 -20.47
N VAL A 396 4.23 13.93 -20.45
CA VAL A 396 5.54 14.10 -21.08
C VAL A 396 5.67 13.18 -22.29
N ARG A 397 6.50 13.57 -23.25
CA ARG A 397 6.89 12.66 -24.33
C ARG A 397 7.79 11.57 -23.78
N PRO A 398 7.63 10.30 -24.22
CA PRO A 398 8.47 9.18 -23.75
C PRO A 398 9.98 9.42 -23.93
N GLU A 399 10.37 10.17 -24.98
CA GLU A 399 11.75 10.53 -25.27
C GLU A 399 12.39 11.39 -24.17
N LEU A 400 11.59 12.18 -23.42
CA LEU A 400 12.09 12.94 -22.27
C LEU A 400 12.49 12.04 -21.11
N VAL A 401 11.85 10.88 -20.97
CA VAL A 401 12.22 9.86 -19.99
C VAL A 401 13.53 9.18 -20.42
N GLN A 402 13.65 8.76 -21.68
CA GLN A 402 14.86 8.17 -22.22
C GLN A 402 16.03 9.17 -22.24
N GLY A 403 15.73 10.45 -22.44
CA GLY A 403 16.69 11.56 -22.42
C GLY A 403 17.15 11.98 -21.02
N THR A 404 16.76 11.28 -19.96
CA THR A 404 17.24 11.58 -18.59
C THR A 404 18.76 11.56 -18.55
N GLU A 405 19.35 12.69 -18.15
CA GLU A 405 20.80 12.84 -18.08
C GLU A 405 21.41 12.02 -16.95
N CYS A 406 22.58 11.46 -17.22
CA CYS A 406 23.38 10.69 -16.27
C CYS A 406 24.89 10.85 -16.56
N VAL A 407 25.69 10.54 -15.56
CA VAL A 407 27.11 10.32 -15.73
C VAL A 407 27.32 8.82 -15.97
N LEU A 408 27.83 8.48 -17.16
CA LEU A 408 27.99 7.09 -17.58
C LEU A 408 29.36 6.57 -17.14
N PRO A 409 29.42 5.57 -16.27
CA PRO A 409 30.67 4.92 -15.86
C PRO A 409 31.19 3.94 -16.93
N ALA A 410 32.33 3.35 -16.69
CA ALA A 410 32.81 2.21 -17.48
C ALA A 410 31.92 0.96 -17.24
N GLU A 411 31.76 0.10 -18.25
CA GLU A 411 30.93 -1.12 -18.17
C GLU A 411 31.25 -2.03 -16.96
N PRO A 412 32.54 -2.28 -16.59
CA PRO A 412 32.83 -3.11 -15.42
C PRO A 412 32.23 -2.57 -14.10
N VAL A 413 32.06 -1.25 -13.98
CA VAL A 413 31.40 -0.64 -12.83
C VAL A 413 29.89 -0.94 -12.86
N LEU A 414 29.25 -0.89 -14.05
CA LEU A 414 27.85 -1.27 -14.23
C LEU A 414 27.63 -2.75 -13.96
N ASP A 415 28.52 -3.63 -14.41
CA ASP A 415 28.48 -5.07 -14.15
C ASP A 415 28.57 -5.36 -12.65
N SER A 416 29.51 -4.69 -11.96
CA SER A 416 29.64 -4.80 -10.51
C SER A 416 28.40 -4.27 -9.80
N PHE A 417 27.88 -3.11 -10.20
CA PHE A 417 26.65 -2.56 -9.62
C PHE A 417 25.46 -3.48 -9.82
N HIS A 418 25.32 -4.08 -10.99
CA HIS A 418 24.28 -5.06 -11.28
C HIS A 418 24.34 -6.25 -10.32
N SER A 419 25.55 -6.77 -10.03
CA SER A 419 25.72 -7.91 -9.15
C SER A 419 25.22 -7.67 -7.71
N PHE A 420 25.19 -6.40 -7.26
CA PHE A 420 24.63 -5.99 -5.97
C PHE A 420 23.16 -5.58 -6.06
N ALA A 421 22.82 -4.73 -7.02
CA ALA A 421 21.51 -4.08 -7.07
C ALA A 421 20.40 -4.97 -7.66
N PHE A 422 20.69 -5.80 -8.67
CA PHE A 422 19.67 -6.67 -9.28
C PHE A 422 19.09 -7.69 -8.30
N PRO A 423 19.90 -8.41 -7.48
CA PRO A 423 19.35 -9.32 -6.47
C PRO A 423 18.43 -8.63 -5.47
N LEU A 424 18.72 -7.38 -5.08
CA LEU A 424 17.86 -6.60 -4.17
C LEU A 424 16.50 -6.31 -4.83
N LEU A 425 16.52 -5.81 -6.07
CA LEU A 425 15.30 -5.50 -6.84
C LEU A 425 14.50 -6.76 -7.17
N HIS A 426 15.16 -7.87 -7.47
CA HIS A 426 14.50 -9.16 -7.69
C HIS A 426 13.84 -9.67 -6.40
N CYS A 427 14.53 -9.59 -5.26
CA CYS A 427 13.97 -9.96 -3.96
C CYS A 427 12.72 -9.12 -3.62
N VAL A 428 12.72 -7.82 -3.96
CA VAL A 428 11.54 -6.95 -3.83
C VAL A 428 10.34 -7.51 -4.61
N SER A 429 10.56 -7.97 -5.85
CA SER A 429 9.51 -8.56 -6.68
C SER A 429 8.97 -9.86 -6.08
N VAL A 430 9.85 -10.77 -5.68
CA VAL A 430 9.49 -12.07 -5.05
C VAL A 430 8.71 -11.85 -3.76
N ASN A 431 9.20 -10.98 -2.88
CA ASN A 431 8.51 -10.64 -1.63
C ASN A 431 7.14 -10.01 -1.88
N ALA A 432 7.01 -9.14 -2.89
CA ALA A 432 5.73 -8.54 -3.25
C ALA A 432 4.72 -9.59 -3.73
N GLN A 433 5.16 -10.57 -4.51
CA GLN A 433 4.34 -11.69 -4.94
C GLN A 433 3.92 -12.57 -3.76
N HIS A 434 4.86 -12.92 -2.89
CA HIS A 434 4.57 -13.69 -1.68
C HIS A 434 3.56 -12.97 -0.77
N ALA A 435 3.74 -11.66 -0.54
CA ALA A 435 2.80 -10.87 0.24
C ALA A 435 1.39 -10.85 -0.37
N ARG A 436 1.26 -10.87 -1.70
CA ARG A 436 -0.05 -11.01 -2.38
C ARG A 436 -0.68 -12.37 -2.14
N SER A 437 0.08 -13.46 -2.32
CA SER A 437 -0.43 -14.82 -2.08
C SER A 437 -0.91 -15.02 -0.63
N LEU A 438 -0.17 -14.47 0.34
CA LEU A 438 -0.58 -14.47 1.75
C LEU A 438 -1.86 -13.66 1.99
N ALA A 439 -2.01 -12.51 1.32
CA ALA A 439 -3.22 -11.71 1.43
C ALA A 439 -4.43 -12.43 0.83
N GLU A 440 -4.30 -13.08 -0.32
CA GLU A 440 -5.34 -13.91 -0.94
C GLU A 440 -5.74 -15.10 -0.05
N LEU A 441 -4.77 -15.76 0.56
CA LEU A 441 -5.01 -16.84 1.54
C LEU A 441 -5.79 -16.30 2.75
N ARG A 442 -5.33 -15.19 3.34
CA ARG A 442 -6.02 -14.53 4.47
C ARG A 442 -7.46 -14.18 4.10
N ASP A 443 -7.68 -13.56 2.96
CA ASP A 443 -9.01 -13.10 2.52
C ASP A 443 -9.95 -14.28 2.22
N THR A 444 -9.40 -15.42 1.82
CA THR A 444 -10.15 -16.68 1.65
C THR A 444 -10.50 -17.33 2.99
N LEU A 445 -9.57 -17.32 3.96
CA LEU A 445 -9.78 -17.93 5.27
C LEU A 445 -10.64 -17.08 6.20
N LEU A 446 -10.50 -15.75 6.11
CA LEU A 446 -11.13 -14.77 6.99
C LEU A 446 -12.64 -15.01 7.15
N PRO A 447 -13.50 -15.01 6.10
CA PRO A 447 -14.94 -15.17 6.27
C PRO A 447 -15.32 -16.56 6.82
N ARG A 448 -14.53 -17.58 6.54
CA ARG A 448 -14.79 -18.95 6.99
C ARG A 448 -14.45 -19.15 8.47
N LEU A 449 -13.36 -18.55 8.93
CA LEU A 449 -12.93 -18.61 10.33
C LEU A 449 -13.83 -17.77 11.24
N ILE A 450 -14.15 -16.55 10.86
CA ILE A 450 -14.98 -15.66 11.71
C ILE A 450 -16.45 -16.03 11.71
N SER A 451 -16.93 -16.85 10.77
CA SER A 451 -18.28 -17.44 10.80
C SER A 451 -18.32 -18.81 11.48
N GLY A 452 -17.17 -19.35 11.88
CA GLY A 452 -17.07 -20.72 12.44
C GLY A 452 -17.32 -21.84 11.44
N LYS A 453 -17.43 -21.55 10.13
CA LYS A 453 -17.61 -22.57 9.06
C LYS A 453 -16.34 -23.39 8.81
N LEU A 454 -15.17 -22.87 9.18
CA LEU A 454 -13.89 -23.56 9.14
C LEU A 454 -13.36 -23.68 10.57
N ARG A 455 -12.97 -24.88 10.98
CA ARG A 455 -12.35 -25.11 12.29
C ARG A 455 -10.84 -24.86 12.24
N LEU A 456 -10.31 -24.27 13.31
CA LEU A 456 -8.90 -23.89 13.39
C LEU A 456 -7.88 -24.99 13.05
N PRO A 457 -8.04 -26.26 13.52
CA PRO A 457 -7.07 -27.30 13.18
C PRO A 457 -6.94 -27.56 11.68
N GLU A 458 -8.02 -27.32 10.91
CA GLU A 458 -8.06 -27.58 9.47
C GLU A 458 -7.26 -26.56 8.64
N CYS A 459 -7.01 -25.36 9.18
CA CYS A 459 -6.29 -24.31 8.45
C CYS A 459 -4.88 -24.02 8.99
N GLN A 460 -4.55 -24.48 10.20
CA GLN A 460 -3.25 -24.17 10.82
C GLN A 460 -2.07 -24.68 10.02
N GLU A 461 -2.18 -25.88 9.45
CA GLU A 461 -1.13 -26.47 8.61
C GLU A 461 -0.90 -25.64 7.35
N GLN A 462 -1.97 -25.26 6.63
CA GLN A 462 -1.90 -24.42 5.43
C GLN A 462 -1.28 -23.04 5.72
N VAL A 463 -1.61 -22.45 6.86
CA VAL A 463 -1.06 -21.14 7.27
C VAL A 463 0.42 -21.28 7.62
N GLN A 464 0.82 -22.33 8.34
CA GLN A 464 2.22 -22.57 8.69
C GLN A 464 3.09 -22.78 7.45
N GLU A 465 2.63 -23.55 6.47
CA GLU A 465 3.33 -23.74 5.20
C GLU A 465 3.47 -22.41 4.42
N ALA A 466 2.43 -21.58 4.43
CA ALA A 466 2.44 -20.34 3.67
C ALA A 466 3.35 -19.24 4.27
N ILE A 467 3.57 -19.24 5.59
CA ILE A 467 4.41 -18.24 6.27
C ILE A 467 5.88 -18.68 6.46
N ALA A 468 6.18 -19.97 6.24
CA ALA A 468 7.54 -20.48 6.28
C ALA A 468 8.41 -19.92 5.14
#